data_b7837e991c3a75ece6caa405bfa2bc8c
#
_entry.id   b7837e991c3a75ece6caa405bfa2bc8c
#
_cell.length_a   1.000
_cell.length_b   1.000
_cell.length_c   1.000
_cell.angle_alpha   90.00
_cell.angle_beta   90.00
_cell.angle_gamma   90.00
#
_symmetry.space_group_name_H-M   'P 1'
#
loop_
_entity.id
_entity.type
_entity.pdbx_description
1 polymer ?
#
loop_
_entity_poly.entity_id
_entity_poly.type
_entity_poly.pdbx_seq_one_letter_code
_entity_poly.pdbx_strand_id
1 'polypeptide(L)'
;MILKKDKFVNVQAHGDGFENKIHLAVHGKTKREYEQLIEGGHIAKFDIVKGTLSTFNGSVKVTKGHKVGCGDIIRMYTGTKDNIIIFIIGVWKQSSKKVKKYNKVYEFYIDPSHHSLLWKDMQLDTLEKFDNYVKSIPHGKESQLANQKLWKEKRKNIYDLEGQGLMSIDAKIDSKKQRRVQCGFDIEEMMESGIPYTIFTKEYRGISLPYIQNNSPARVFK
;
A
#
# COMPACT_ATOMS: atom_id res chain seq x y z
N MET A 1 24.25 -33.64 13.53
CA MET A 1 22.86 -33.33 13.16
C MET A 1 22.78 -31.79 13.02
N ILE A 2 22.92 -31.27 11.78
CA ILE A 2 23.00 -29.84 11.52
C ILE A 2 21.56 -29.37 11.29
N LEU A 3 21.03 -28.61 12.27
CA LEU A 3 19.75 -27.95 12.14
C LEU A 3 19.84 -26.91 11.01
N LYS A 4 19.18 -27.20 9.89
CA LYS A 4 18.94 -26.22 8.84
C LYS A 4 18.09 -25.07 9.46
N LYS A 5 18.73 -23.94 9.73
CA LYS A 5 18.01 -22.68 9.97
C LYS A 5 17.20 -22.38 8.72
N ASP A 6 15.88 -22.57 8.77
CA ASP A 6 14.98 -22.06 7.76
C ASP A 6 15.18 -20.55 7.66
N LYS A 7 15.78 -20.11 6.54
CA LYS A 7 15.89 -18.69 6.23
C LYS A 7 14.48 -18.17 6.00
N PHE A 8 13.93 -17.48 6.99
CA PHE A 8 12.72 -16.70 6.81
C PHE A 8 12.96 -15.72 5.67
N VAL A 9 12.32 -15.99 4.55
CA VAL A 9 12.37 -15.13 3.38
C VAL A 9 11.54 -13.89 3.70
N ASN A 10 12.20 -12.74 3.88
CA ASN A 10 11.51 -11.47 4.09
C ASN A 10 10.79 -11.06 2.80
N VAL A 11 9.48 -11.34 2.73
CA VAL A 11 8.64 -11.05 1.57
C VAL A 11 8.50 -9.54 1.34
N GLN A 12 8.80 -8.71 2.34
CA GLN A 12 8.68 -7.25 2.29
C GLN A 12 9.98 -6.55 1.87
N ALA A 13 11.10 -7.26 1.84
CA ALA A 13 12.43 -6.67 1.58
C ALA A 13 12.51 -5.79 0.31
N HIS A 14 11.71 -6.07 -0.72
CA HIS A 14 11.68 -5.24 -1.92
C HIS A 14 10.91 -3.93 -1.72
N GLY A 15 9.86 -3.93 -0.90
CA GLY A 15 9.14 -2.72 -0.51
C GLY A 15 10.03 -1.80 0.32
N ASP A 16 10.66 -2.35 1.35
CA ASP A 16 11.58 -1.62 2.23
C ASP A 16 12.76 -1.01 1.45
N GLY A 17 13.31 -1.78 0.49
CA GLY A 17 14.41 -1.29 -0.35
C GLY A 17 13.99 -0.14 -1.28
N PHE A 18 12.79 -0.19 -1.85
CA PHE A 18 12.25 0.90 -2.66
C PHE A 18 11.96 2.13 -1.79
N GLU A 19 11.29 1.96 -0.67
CA GLU A 19 10.97 3.04 0.27
C GLU A 19 12.24 3.75 0.75
N ASN A 20 13.31 3.01 1.07
CA ASN A 20 14.60 3.59 1.42
C ASN A 20 15.18 4.48 0.31
N LYS A 21 15.03 4.09 -0.97
CA LYS A 21 15.45 4.92 -2.11
C LYS A 21 14.61 6.18 -2.26
N ILE A 22 13.32 6.09 -1.99
CA ILE A 22 12.45 7.27 -2.00
C ILE A 22 12.87 8.25 -0.89
N HIS A 23 13.15 7.77 0.31
CA HIS A 23 13.66 8.64 1.39
C HIS A 23 14.99 9.33 1.02
N LEU A 24 15.91 8.61 0.39
CA LEU A 24 17.16 9.19 -0.11
C LEU A 24 16.90 10.27 -1.17
N ALA A 25 15.96 10.03 -2.10
CA ALA A 25 15.60 10.98 -3.15
C ALA A 25 14.92 12.25 -2.63
N VAL A 26 14.06 12.10 -1.62
CA VAL A 26 13.25 13.22 -1.08
C VAL A 26 13.98 13.97 0.02
N HIS A 27 14.74 13.28 0.87
CA HIS A 27 15.30 13.85 2.11
C HIS A 27 16.83 13.76 2.20
N GLY A 28 17.50 13.06 1.27
CA GLY A 28 18.94 12.77 1.36
C GLY A 28 19.30 11.86 2.55
N LYS A 29 18.32 11.13 3.11
CA LYS A 29 18.47 10.27 4.28
C LYS A 29 17.95 8.88 4.00
N THR A 30 18.51 7.87 4.67
CA THR A 30 17.93 6.52 4.65
C THR A 30 16.59 6.52 5.39
N LYS A 31 15.73 5.53 5.09
CA LYS A 31 14.47 5.33 5.83
C LYS A 31 14.69 5.31 7.34
N ARG A 32 15.71 4.57 7.81
CA ARG A 32 16.03 4.45 9.24
C ARG A 32 16.42 5.78 9.87
N GLU A 33 17.26 6.57 9.20
CA GLU A 33 17.66 7.90 9.66
C GLU A 33 16.46 8.85 9.70
N TYR A 34 15.59 8.77 8.69
CA TYR A 34 14.36 9.55 8.64
C TYR A 34 13.42 9.21 9.81
N GLU A 35 13.15 7.93 10.04
CA GLU A 35 12.28 7.46 11.14
C GLU A 35 12.77 7.89 12.53
N GLN A 36 14.06 8.10 12.72
CA GLN A 36 14.62 8.64 13.98
C GLN A 36 14.36 10.14 14.21
N LEU A 37 13.99 10.86 13.14
CA LEU A 37 13.83 12.32 13.17
C LEU A 37 12.37 12.77 13.19
N ILE A 38 11.43 11.85 12.96
CA ILE A 38 10.01 12.16 12.90
C ILE A 38 9.28 11.64 14.14
N GLU A 39 8.22 12.34 14.53
CA GLU A 39 7.31 11.87 15.56
C GLU A 39 6.59 10.58 15.11
N GLY A 40 6.51 9.61 15.99
CA GLY A 40 5.92 8.29 15.70
C GLY A 40 6.86 7.30 15.02
N GLY A 41 8.00 7.74 14.47
CA GLY A 41 8.99 6.86 13.85
C GLY A 41 8.38 5.89 12.84
N HIS A 42 8.70 4.59 12.97
CA HIS A 42 8.20 3.51 12.08
C HIS A 42 6.69 3.23 12.17
N ILE A 43 5.99 3.76 13.18
CA ILE A 43 4.52 3.64 13.34
C ILE A 43 3.76 4.87 12.86
N ALA A 44 4.45 5.84 12.27
CA ALA A 44 3.83 7.04 11.72
C ALA A 44 2.71 6.71 10.72
N LYS A 45 1.70 7.57 10.65
CA LYS A 45 0.52 7.39 9.79
C LYS A 45 0.87 7.29 8.31
N PHE A 46 1.91 7.99 7.87
CA PHE A 46 2.41 8.03 6.50
C PHE A 46 3.87 7.62 6.45
N ASP A 47 4.28 7.07 5.31
CA ASP A 47 5.68 6.68 5.06
C ASP A 47 6.60 7.94 5.01
N ILE A 48 6.07 9.08 4.53
CA ILE A 48 6.66 10.41 4.63
C ILE A 48 5.66 11.31 5.37
N VAL A 49 6.09 11.98 6.41
CA VAL A 49 5.23 12.84 7.25
C VAL A 49 5.51 14.30 6.96
N LYS A 50 4.45 15.08 6.71
CA LYS A 50 4.55 16.54 6.58
C LYS A 50 5.08 17.15 7.89
N GLY A 51 6.11 17.97 7.78
CA GLY A 51 6.75 18.62 8.92
C GLY A 51 8.09 19.23 8.52
N THR A 52 9.07 19.19 9.42
CA THR A 52 10.39 19.83 9.24
C THR A 52 11.14 19.31 7.99
N LEU A 53 10.99 18.03 7.66
CA LEU A 53 11.72 17.39 6.56
C LEU A 53 10.92 17.26 5.26
N SER A 54 9.61 17.50 5.29
CA SER A 54 8.74 17.37 4.11
C SER A 54 7.58 18.35 4.15
N THR A 55 7.21 18.90 3.01
CA THR A 55 6.04 19.77 2.85
C THR A 55 4.74 19.01 2.60
N PHE A 56 4.79 17.67 2.46
CA PHE A 56 3.65 16.80 2.16
C PHE A 56 3.69 15.52 2.97
N ASN A 57 2.55 14.84 3.04
CA ASN A 57 2.47 13.45 3.49
C ASN A 57 2.66 12.54 2.28
N GLY A 58 3.49 11.52 2.38
CA GLY A 58 3.75 10.58 1.30
C GLY A 58 3.38 9.15 1.68
N SER A 59 2.76 8.42 0.75
CA SER A 59 2.52 6.98 0.88
C SER A 59 3.28 6.24 -0.20
N VAL A 60 4.34 5.52 0.20
CA VAL A 60 5.23 4.80 -0.71
C VAL A 60 4.74 3.38 -0.89
N LYS A 61 4.51 2.98 -2.14
CA LYS A 61 3.99 1.64 -2.47
C LYS A 61 4.74 1.03 -3.63
N VAL A 62 4.67 -0.28 -3.73
CA VAL A 62 5.24 -1.03 -4.86
C VAL A 62 4.24 -2.03 -5.41
N THR A 63 4.20 -2.16 -6.72
CA THR A 63 3.35 -3.14 -7.39
C THR A 63 4.07 -3.79 -8.58
N LYS A 64 3.61 -4.99 -8.95
CA LYS A 64 4.05 -5.67 -10.17
C LYS A 64 3.19 -5.27 -11.38
N GLY A 65 1.94 -4.89 -11.15
CA GLY A 65 0.95 -4.56 -12.17
C GLY A 65 0.39 -3.16 -11.98
N HIS A 66 -0.88 -2.99 -12.29
CA HIS A 66 -1.61 -1.73 -12.19
C HIS A 66 -2.34 -1.54 -10.84
N LYS A 67 -2.62 -2.63 -10.09
CA LYS A 67 -3.32 -2.54 -8.80
C LYS A 67 -2.36 -2.25 -7.65
N VAL A 68 -2.70 -1.23 -6.86
CA VAL A 68 -1.92 -0.74 -5.72
C VAL A 68 -2.70 -0.95 -4.44
N GLY A 69 -2.12 -1.69 -3.49
CA GLY A 69 -2.69 -1.80 -2.14
C GLY A 69 -2.23 -0.64 -1.26
N CYS A 70 -3.17 0.12 -0.71
CA CYS A 70 -2.90 1.29 0.13
C CYS A 70 -2.87 0.97 1.63
N GLY A 71 -3.22 -0.25 2.01
CA GLY A 71 -3.21 -0.69 3.41
C GLY A 71 -4.53 -0.42 4.13
N ASP A 72 -4.47 -0.02 5.38
CA ASP A 72 -5.63 0.17 6.26
C ASP A 72 -6.61 1.21 5.71
N ILE A 73 -7.88 0.80 5.59
CA ILE A 73 -8.91 1.61 4.94
C ILE A 73 -9.30 2.84 5.76
N ILE A 74 -9.43 2.71 7.09
CA ILE A 74 -9.84 3.81 7.96
C ILE A 74 -8.77 4.91 7.94
N ARG A 75 -7.51 4.49 8.07
CA ARG A 75 -6.37 5.41 7.98
C ARG A 75 -6.33 6.15 6.65
N MET A 76 -6.59 5.45 5.54
CA MET A 76 -6.55 6.04 4.21
C MET A 76 -7.73 6.98 3.97
N TYR A 77 -8.94 6.57 4.36
CA TYR A 77 -10.15 7.40 4.27
C TYR A 77 -9.98 8.73 5.01
N THR A 78 -9.62 8.67 6.30
CA THR A 78 -9.40 9.89 7.10
C THR A 78 -8.20 10.69 6.62
N GLY A 79 -7.16 10.00 6.12
CA GLY A 79 -5.97 10.64 5.56
C GLY A 79 -6.28 11.52 4.36
N THR A 80 -7.00 10.98 3.37
CA THR A 80 -7.36 11.71 2.14
C THR A 80 -8.39 12.80 2.35
N LYS A 81 -9.19 12.72 3.43
CA LYS A 81 -10.16 13.75 3.79
C LYS A 81 -9.49 15.03 4.30
N ASP A 82 -8.43 14.87 5.09
CA ASP A 82 -7.90 15.98 5.89
C ASP A 82 -6.50 16.45 5.42
N ASN A 83 -5.84 15.69 4.54
CA ASN A 83 -4.44 15.94 4.20
C ASN A 83 -4.17 15.92 2.70
N ILE A 84 -3.14 16.67 2.30
CA ILE A 84 -2.46 16.46 1.03
C ILE A 84 -1.58 15.23 1.15
N ILE A 85 -1.76 14.26 0.24
CA ILE A 85 -1.01 13.02 0.19
C ILE A 85 -0.42 12.85 -1.21
N ILE A 86 0.86 12.53 -1.28
CA ILE A 86 1.47 12.06 -2.53
C ILE A 86 1.63 10.55 -2.47
N PHE A 87 0.94 9.83 -3.36
CA PHE A 87 1.22 8.41 -3.57
C PHE A 87 2.43 8.27 -4.48
N ILE A 88 3.48 7.62 -3.98
CA ILE A 88 4.73 7.35 -4.72
C ILE A 88 4.78 5.85 -5.00
N ILE A 89 4.55 5.45 -6.26
CA ILE A 89 4.31 4.06 -6.61
C ILE A 89 5.39 3.54 -7.54
N GLY A 90 6.22 2.62 -7.04
CA GLY A 90 7.20 1.91 -7.85
C GLY A 90 6.58 0.70 -8.56
N VAL A 91 6.60 0.71 -9.89
CA VAL A 91 6.20 -0.46 -10.69
C VAL A 91 7.43 -1.26 -11.09
N TRP A 92 7.43 -2.54 -10.75
CA TRP A 92 8.58 -3.41 -10.98
C TRP A 92 8.26 -4.60 -11.88
N LYS A 93 9.29 -5.06 -12.60
CA LYS A 93 9.28 -6.33 -13.34
C LYS A 93 10.35 -7.26 -12.79
N GLN A 94 10.06 -8.56 -12.78
CA GLN A 94 11.07 -9.57 -12.44
C GLN A 94 12.04 -9.70 -13.61
N SER A 95 13.32 -9.37 -13.41
CA SER A 95 14.36 -9.49 -14.45
C SER A 95 15.16 -10.79 -14.35
N SER A 96 15.22 -11.39 -13.14
CA SER A 96 15.79 -12.73 -12.90
C SER A 96 15.19 -13.34 -11.65
N LYS A 97 15.56 -14.60 -11.31
CA LYS A 97 15.05 -15.25 -10.07
C LYS A 97 15.25 -14.43 -8.80
N LYS A 98 16.23 -13.53 -8.77
CA LYS A 98 16.58 -12.75 -7.55
C LYS A 98 16.51 -11.23 -7.75
N VAL A 99 16.23 -10.75 -8.96
CA VAL A 99 16.32 -9.31 -9.27
C VAL A 99 14.98 -8.79 -9.76
N LYS A 100 14.49 -7.75 -9.11
CA LYS A 100 13.38 -6.91 -9.57
C LYS A 100 13.93 -5.60 -10.09
N LYS A 101 13.49 -5.22 -11.29
CA LYS A 101 13.83 -3.94 -11.91
C LYS A 101 12.64 -3.02 -11.85
N TYR A 102 12.79 -1.86 -11.24
CA TYR A 102 11.79 -0.80 -11.33
C TYR A 102 11.91 -0.12 -12.68
N ASN A 103 10.80 -0.01 -13.39
CA ASN A 103 10.75 0.58 -14.72
C ASN A 103 9.95 1.88 -14.76
N LYS A 104 9.10 2.11 -13.76
CA LYS A 104 8.33 3.34 -13.62
C LYS A 104 8.13 3.67 -12.14
N VAL A 105 8.08 4.97 -11.85
CA VAL A 105 7.55 5.51 -10.61
C VAL A 105 6.45 6.49 -10.96
N TYR A 106 5.29 6.35 -10.34
CA TYR A 106 4.18 7.29 -10.44
C TYR A 106 4.11 8.13 -9.16
N GLU A 107 3.91 9.41 -9.30
CA GLU A 107 3.44 10.28 -8.21
C GLU A 107 2.02 10.72 -8.54
N PHE A 108 1.06 10.44 -7.64
CA PHE A 108 -0.30 11.00 -7.69
C PHE A 108 -0.45 12.01 -6.56
N TYR A 109 -0.90 13.19 -6.91
CA TYR A 109 -1.14 14.28 -5.97
C TYR A 109 -2.60 14.27 -5.55
N ILE A 110 -2.84 13.88 -4.32
CA ILE A 110 -4.18 13.83 -3.72
C ILE A 110 -4.31 14.97 -2.72
N ASP A 111 -5.26 15.84 -2.93
CA ASP A 111 -5.69 16.81 -1.95
C ASP A 111 -7.11 16.50 -1.45
N PRO A 112 -7.60 17.17 -0.39
CA PRO A 112 -8.93 16.91 0.16
C PRO A 112 -10.09 17.05 -0.83
N SER A 113 -9.96 17.86 -1.91
CA SER A 113 -11.01 18.03 -2.93
C SER A 113 -11.23 16.74 -3.75
N HIS A 114 -10.23 15.88 -3.84
CA HIS A 114 -10.32 14.58 -4.51
C HIS A 114 -11.00 13.49 -3.64
N HIS A 115 -11.31 13.79 -2.36
CA HIS A 115 -11.88 12.79 -1.46
C HIS A 115 -13.16 12.15 -1.98
N SER A 116 -14.10 12.96 -2.49
CA SER A 116 -15.35 12.47 -3.07
C SER A 116 -15.15 11.64 -4.33
N LEU A 117 -14.12 11.93 -5.14
CA LEU A 117 -13.76 11.14 -6.32
C LEU A 117 -13.21 9.76 -5.93
N LEU A 118 -12.41 9.72 -4.86
CA LEU A 118 -11.84 8.48 -4.34
C LEU A 118 -12.89 7.57 -3.71
N TRP A 119 -13.82 8.13 -2.93
CA TRP A 119 -14.70 7.38 -2.05
C TRP A 119 -16.19 7.50 -2.38
N LYS A 120 -16.59 8.42 -3.28
CA LYS A 120 -17.99 8.79 -3.55
C LYS A 120 -18.77 9.05 -2.25
N ASP A 121 -19.92 8.41 -2.10
CA ASP A 121 -20.84 8.60 -0.98
C ASP A 121 -20.47 7.73 0.25
N MET A 122 -19.29 7.13 0.25
CA MET A 122 -18.82 6.29 1.34
C MET A 122 -18.76 7.05 2.65
N GLN A 123 -19.33 6.47 3.70
CA GLN A 123 -19.31 7.03 5.04
C GLN A 123 -18.31 6.30 5.94
N LEU A 124 -17.62 7.04 6.80
CA LEU A 124 -16.62 6.47 7.72
C LEU A 124 -17.22 5.40 8.63
N ASP A 125 -18.40 5.63 9.19
CA ASP A 125 -19.07 4.69 10.10
C ASP A 125 -19.40 3.35 9.42
N THR A 126 -19.74 3.37 8.13
CA THR A 126 -19.96 2.16 7.33
C THR A 126 -18.68 1.36 7.14
N LEU A 127 -17.56 2.05 6.86
CA LEU A 127 -16.26 1.42 6.77
C LEU A 127 -15.80 0.83 8.11
N GLU A 128 -16.02 1.55 9.22
CA GLU A 128 -15.67 1.11 10.56
C GLU A 128 -16.51 -0.12 10.97
N LYS A 129 -17.81 -0.13 10.70
CA LYS A 129 -18.67 -1.29 10.93
C LYS A 129 -18.18 -2.52 10.18
N PHE A 130 -17.80 -2.36 8.92
CA PHE A 130 -17.27 -3.46 8.11
C PHE A 130 -15.88 -3.92 8.60
N ASP A 131 -15.00 -3.00 8.97
CA ASP A 131 -13.68 -3.33 9.52
C ASP A 131 -13.79 -4.06 10.86
N ASN A 132 -14.70 -3.63 11.74
CA ASN A 132 -14.99 -4.29 13.00
C ASN A 132 -15.57 -5.70 12.79
N TYR A 133 -16.45 -5.88 11.80
CA TYR A 133 -16.90 -7.21 11.42
C TYR A 133 -15.72 -8.09 10.98
N VAL A 134 -14.85 -7.61 10.11
CA VAL A 134 -13.69 -8.38 9.64
C VAL A 134 -12.74 -8.70 10.79
N LYS A 135 -12.51 -7.77 11.72
CA LYS A 135 -11.71 -7.99 12.93
C LYS A 135 -12.30 -9.02 13.88
N SER A 136 -13.61 -9.16 13.93
CA SER A 136 -14.30 -10.17 14.77
C SER A 136 -14.18 -11.60 14.23
N ILE A 137 -13.75 -11.80 12.99
CA ILE A 137 -13.61 -13.13 12.39
C ILE A 137 -12.46 -13.89 13.08
N PRO A 138 -12.71 -15.10 13.63
CA PRO A 138 -11.69 -15.89 14.31
C PRO A 138 -10.47 -16.16 13.44
N HIS A 139 -9.31 -16.33 14.05
CA HIS A 139 -8.09 -16.73 13.35
C HIS A 139 -8.12 -18.22 12.97
N GLY A 140 -7.28 -18.61 12.03
CA GLY A 140 -7.12 -19.98 11.59
C GLY A 140 -7.56 -20.21 10.15
N LYS A 141 -7.15 -21.36 9.60
CA LYS A 141 -7.39 -21.74 8.20
C LYS A 141 -8.86 -22.06 7.92
N GLU A 142 -9.50 -22.78 8.84
CA GLU A 142 -10.92 -23.15 8.73
C GLU A 142 -11.81 -21.90 8.72
N SER A 143 -11.58 -21.00 9.66
CA SER A 143 -12.28 -19.72 9.71
C SER A 143 -12.04 -18.88 8.46
N GLN A 144 -10.80 -18.84 7.93
CA GLN A 144 -10.50 -18.17 6.67
C GLN A 144 -11.37 -18.72 5.53
N LEU A 145 -11.41 -20.04 5.35
CA LEU A 145 -12.16 -20.69 4.27
C LEU A 145 -13.68 -20.45 4.42
N ALA A 146 -14.21 -20.63 5.63
CA ALA A 146 -15.63 -20.40 5.91
C ALA A 146 -16.06 -18.96 5.62
N ASN A 147 -15.20 -17.98 5.86
CA ASN A 147 -15.52 -16.57 5.70
C ASN A 147 -15.16 -15.98 4.33
N GLN A 148 -14.45 -16.71 3.45
CA GLN A 148 -14.04 -16.20 2.14
C GLN A 148 -15.19 -15.70 1.25
N LYS A 149 -16.35 -16.35 1.33
CA LYS A 149 -17.54 -15.97 0.58
C LYS A 149 -18.40 -14.98 1.39
N LEU A 150 -18.57 -15.25 2.65
CA LEU A 150 -19.45 -14.49 3.55
C LEU A 150 -19.08 -12.99 3.65
N TRP A 151 -17.80 -12.64 3.77
CA TRP A 151 -17.42 -11.22 3.84
C TRP A 151 -17.66 -10.49 2.52
N LYS A 152 -17.57 -11.18 1.37
CA LYS A 152 -17.91 -10.59 0.06
C LYS A 152 -19.38 -10.25 -0.02
N GLU A 153 -20.24 -11.16 0.42
CA GLU A 153 -21.68 -10.94 0.47
C GLU A 153 -22.04 -9.80 1.44
N LYS A 154 -21.44 -9.76 2.62
CA LYS A 154 -21.66 -8.68 3.59
C LYS A 154 -21.20 -7.33 3.06
N ARG A 155 -20.05 -7.28 2.40
CA ARG A 155 -19.57 -6.05 1.76
C ARG A 155 -20.59 -5.51 0.77
N LYS A 156 -21.10 -6.38 -0.12
CA LYS A 156 -22.03 -6.01 -1.18
C LYS A 156 -23.43 -5.70 -0.65
N ASN A 157 -24.00 -6.62 0.11
CA ASN A 157 -25.45 -6.61 0.42
C ASN A 157 -25.81 -5.86 1.71
N ILE A 158 -24.89 -5.80 2.68
CA ILE A 158 -25.17 -5.19 3.99
C ILE A 158 -24.56 -3.80 4.09
N TYR A 159 -23.34 -3.63 3.58
CA TYR A 159 -22.60 -2.38 3.71
C TYR A 159 -22.60 -1.54 2.43
N ASP A 160 -23.16 -2.05 1.34
CA ASP A 160 -23.22 -1.38 0.03
C ASP A 160 -21.86 -0.75 -0.38
N LEU A 161 -20.80 -1.55 -0.24
CA LEU A 161 -19.43 -1.11 -0.46
C LEU A 161 -18.90 -1.46 -1.87
N GLU A 162 -19.78 -1.88 -2.79
CA GLU A 162 -19.38 -2.23 -4.16
C GLU A 162 -19.55 -1.05 -5.12
N GLY A 163 -18.56 -0.85 -6.00
CA GLY A 163 -18.63 0.18 -7.04
C GLY A 163 -18.50 1.63 -6.56
N GLN A 164 -17.92 1.84 -5.41
CA GLN A 164 -17.83 3.14 -4.75
C GLN A 164 -16.46 3.82 -5.03
N GLY A 165 -16.44 4.76 -5.99
CA GLY A 165 -15.26 5.58 -6.27
C GLY A 165 -14.06 4.81 -6.86
N LEU A 166 -12.90 5.46 -6.87
CA LEU A 166 -11.64 4.88 -7.37
C LEU A 166 -10.99 3.91 -6.37
N MET A 167 -11.37 3.99 -5.08
CA MET A 167 -10.78 3.13 -4.05
C MET A 167 -11.52 1.81 -3.95
N SER A 168 -10.82 0.72 -4.23
CA SER A 168 -11.31 -0.63 -3.98
C SER A 168 -11.29 -0.96 -2.49
N ILE A 169 -12.23 -1.78 -2.02
CA ILE A 169 -12.39 -2.17 -0.63
C ILE A 169 -12.30 -3.68 -0.51
N ASP A 170 -11.28 -4.17 0.19
CA ASP A 170 -11.00 -5.59 0.31
C ASP A 170 -10.73 -6.03 1.76
N ALA A 171 -11.39 -7.10 2.19
CA ALA A 171 -11.09 -7.72 3.47
C ALA A 171 -9.86 -8.61 3.36
N LYS A 172 -8.85 -8.34 4.17
CA LYS A 172 -7.69 -9.21 4.32
C LYS A 172 -7.88 -10.18 5.45
N ILE A 173 -8.28 -11.40 5.07
CA ILE A 173 -8.50 -12.51 5.98
C ILE A 173 -7.52 -13.61 5.59
N ASP A 174 -6.40 -13.72 6.28
CA ASP A 174 -5.43 -14.78 6.04
C ASP A 174 -5.50 -15.89 7.11
N SER A 175 -4.79 -16.98 6.88
CA SER A 175 -4.76 -18.13 7.80
C SER A 175 -3.97 -17.87 9.08
N LYS A 176 -3.23 -16.76 9.15
CA LYS A 176 -2.35 -16.46 10.28
C LYS A 176 -3.00 -15.48 11.24
N LYS A 177 -2.81 -14.19 11.03
CA LYS A 177 -3.21 -13.16 12.02
C LYS A 177 -3.91 -11.94 11.42
N GLN A 178 -3.98 -11.79 10.09
CA GLN A 178 -4.51 -10.56 9.54
C GLN A 178 -6.03 -10.62 9.43
N ARG A 179 -6.67 -9.68 10.10
CA ARG A 179 -8.09 -9.41 10.08
C ARG A 179 -8.26 -7.90 10.00
N ARG A 180 -8.37 -7.38 8.79
CA ARG A 180 -8.55 -5.94 8.56
C ARG A 180 -9.15 -5.69 7.19
N VAL A 181 -9.81 -4.57 7.02
CA VAL A 181 -10.19 -4.09 5.71
C VAL A 181 -9.04 -3.25 5.13
N GLN A 182 -8.73 -3.50 3.88
CA GLN A 182 -7.72 -2.77 3.12
C GLN A 182 -8.40 -2.04 1.97
N CYS A 183 -7.78 -0.96 1.53
CA CYS A 183 -8.14 -0.30 0.28
C CYS A 183 -6.99 -0.37 -0.71
N GLY A 184 -7.32 -0.08 -1.95
CA GLY A 184 -6.37 0.02 -3.05
C GLY A 184 -7.00 0.75 -4.22
N PHE A 185 -6.24 0.95 -5.28
CA PHE A 185 -6.73 1.55 -6.52
C PHE A 185 -6.02 0.96 -7.73
N ASP A 186 -6.59 1.21 -8.89
CA ASP A 186 -5.98 0.92 -10.18
C ASP A 186 -5.24 2.15 -10.70
N ILE A 187 -3.98 1.98 -11.16
CA ILE A 187 -3.16 3.08 -11.66
C ILE A 187 -3.78 3.72 -12.90
N GLU A 188 -4.36 2.90 -13.81
CA GLU A 188 -4.92 3.38 -15.07
C GLU A 188 -6.20 4.19 -14.79
N GLU A 189 -7.10 3.66 -13.96
CA GLU A 189 -8.31 4.37 -13.52
C GLU A 189 -7.95 5.69 -12.80
N MET A 190 -6.91 5.68 -11.98
CA MET A 190 -6.45 6.88 -11.29
C MET A 190 -5.89 7.94 -12.27
N MET A 191 -5.18 7.52 -13.32
CA MET A 191 -4.68 8.43 -14.37
C MET A 191 -5.81 9.04 -15.20
N GLU A 192 -6.86 8.26 -15.48
CA GLU A 192 -8.03 8.70 -16.27
C GLU A 192 -8.99 9.60 -15.46
N SER A 193 -8.88 9.61 -14.14
CA SER A 193 -9.80 10.32 -13.25
C SER A 193 -9.64 11.85 -13.21
N GLY A 194 -8.57 12.38 -13.80
CA GLY A 194 -8.22 13.80 -13.71
C GLY A 194 -7.38 14.17 -12.49
N ILE A 195 -7.05 13.24 -11.62
CA ILE A 195 -6.11 13.46 -10.51
C ILE A 195 -4.72 13.75 -11.08
N PRO A 196 -4.05 14.85 -10.66
CA PRO A 196 -2.72 15.21 -11.15
C PRO A 196 -1.69 14.11 -10.85
N TYR A 197 -0.88 13.77 -11.85
CA TYR A 197 0.16 12.76 -11.69
C TYR A 197 1.43 13.08 -12.51
N THR A 198 2.54 12.45 -12.13
CA THR A 198 3.82 12.48 -12.86
C THR A 198 4.37 11.07 -13.01
N ILE A 199 5.01 10.76 -14.15
CA ILE A 199 5.63 9.46 -14.42
C ILE A 199 7.14 9.64 -14.59
N PHE A 200 7.91 8.88 -13.82
CA PHE A 200 9.36 8.79 -13.90
C PHE A 200 9.76 7.44 -14.48
N THR A 201 10.63 7.40 -15.49
CA THR A 201 10.99 6.15 -16.21
C THR A 201 12.48 5.76 -16.11
N LYS A 202 13.37 6.71 -15.87
CA LYS A 202 14.83 6.47 -15.78
C LYS A 202 15.36 6.74 -14.38
N GLU A 203 14.95 7.85 -13.81
CA GLU A 203 15.36 8.28 -12.49
C GLU A 203 14.16 8.90 -11.76
N TYR A 204 14.24 8.92 -10.45
CA TYR A 204 13.29 9.59 -9.58
C TYR A 204 14.06 10.61 -8.74
N ARG A 205 13.80 11.91 -9.00
CA ARG A 205 14.44 13.03 -8.30
C ARG A 205 15.96 12.91 -8.22
N GLY A 206 16.62 12.60 -9.35
CA GLY A 206 18.07 12.46 -9.46
C GLY A 206 18.65 11.11 -8.99
N ILE A 207 17.81 10.19 -8.51
CA ILE A 207 18.23 8.84 -8.16
C ILE A 207 17.76 7.86 -9.23
N SER A 208 18.68 7.11 -9.81
CA SER A 208 18.37 6.06 -10.78
C SER A 208 17.42 5.03 -10.20
N LEU A 209 16.40 4.61 -10.97
CA LEU A 209 15.44 3.62 -10.53
C LEU A 209 16.17 2.33 -10.14
N PRO A 210 15.95 1.81 -8.92
CA PRO A 210 16.85 0.82 -8.36
C PRO A 210 16.66 -0.57 -8.93
N TYR A 211 17.77 -1.28 -9.09
CA TYR A 211 17.78 -2.73 -9.06
C TYR A 211 17.75 -3.17 -7.60
N ILE A 212 16.73 -3.93 -7.22
CA ILE A 212 16.67 -4.54 -5.90
C ILE A 212 16.93 -6.02 -6.06
N GLN A 213 18.01 -6.50 -5.44
CA GLN A 213 18.24 -7.93 -5.29
C GLN A 213 17.19 -8.48 -4.34
N ASN A 214 16.30 -9.31 -4.88
CA ASN A 214 15.36 -10.05 -4.07
C ASN A 214 15.96 -11.41 -3.73
N ASN A 215 16.41 -11.60 -2.51
CA ASN A 215 16.90 -12.90 -2.02
C ASN A 215 15.77 -13.94 -1.85
N SER A 216 14.55 -13.59 -2.20
CA SER A 216 13.42 -14.51 -2.20
C SER A 216 13.34 -15.24 -3.52
N PRO A 217 13.22 -16.59 -3.53
CA PRO A 217 12.93 -17.31 -4.75
C PRO A 217 11.62 -16.80 -5.36
N ALA A 218 11.59 -16.68 -6.69
CA ALA A 218 10.36 -16.38 -7.38
C ALA A 218 9.30 -17.40 -6.95
N ARG A 219 8.11 -16.93 -6.54
CA ARG A 219 6.99 -17.84 -6.32
C ARG A 219 6.67 -18.50 -7.65
N VAL A 220 7.02 -19.75 -7.80
CA VAL A 220 6.53 -20.59 -8.87
C VAL A 220 5.08 -20.89 -8.49
N PHE A 221 4.13 -20.22 -9.15
CA PHE A 221 2.74 -20.65 -9.10
C PHE A 221 2.67 -21.97 -9.86
N LYS A 222 2.40 -23.04 -9.15
CA LYS A 222 1.97 -24.31 -9.73
C LYS A 222 0.51 -24.22 -10.10
#